data_6d47484e9afef7e98be55caae9d2c898
#
_entry.id   6d47484e9afef7e98be55caae9d2c898
#
_cell.length_a   1.000
_cell.length_b   1.000
_cell.length_c   1.000
_cell.angle_alpha   90.00
_cell.angle_beta   90.00
_cell.angle_gamma   90.00
#
_symmetry.space_group_name_H-M   'P 1'
#
loop_
_entity.id
_entity.type
_entity.pdbx_description
1 polymer ?
#
loop_
_entity_poly.entity_id
_entity_poly.type
_entity_poly.pdbx_seq_one_letter_code
_entity_poly.pdbx_strand_id
1 'polypeptide(L)'
;MSALLSQTPAQSIASKLPYKTDVAVLLIFFNRPSTFGKVFEEVRKARPSRLFLYQDGARGERDMTGVEACRKLCCDERIDWQCEVHRLYQEKNFGCDPSEYIAQKWAFSMVDRCIVLEDDDVPAQSFFPFCKELLDRYADDNRVWMIAGFNTDEVTPNVGSDYFFTSIFSIWGWASWRRVVDTWDEHYSWLDSPETVADLERLILDRRFFKGFIDECRRHRATGVPYYETVFWASMLLNSGLAIMPTKNQINNIGLTADATHYQASFKTMPRRLRRMFTMDRFELSFPLRHPCYMIENTDFKESVYRAHALNHPWIKIGRSLEELANNLRYGHFDVIGKAIANRVKKTVGLK
;
A
#
# COMPACT_ATOMS: atom_id res chain seq x y z
N MET A 1 64.08 17.31 24.58
CA MET A 1 62.64 17.54 24.55
C MET A 1 62.07 16.85 23.30
N SER A 2 61.56 15.63 23.48
CA SER A 2 61.01 14.81 22.40
C SER A 2 59.50 14.96 22.40
N ALA A 3 58.93 15.45 21.30
CA ALA A 3 57.51 15.62 21.14
C ALA A 3 56.84 14.28 20.76
N LEU A 4 56.04 13.75 21.65
CA LEU A 4 55.15 12.62 21.40
C LEU A 4 54.01 13.08 20.49
N LEU A 5 54.07 12.67 19.24
CA LEU A 5 52.94 12.74 18.32
C LEU A 5 51.95 11.65 18.71
N SER A 6 50.80 12.05 19.28
CA SER A 6 49.65 11.17 19.52
C SER A 6 49.04 10.81 18.15
N GLN A 7 49.22 9.58 17.72
CA GLN A 7 48.46 9.01 16.60
C GLN A 7 47.03 8.71 17.07
N THR A 8 46.06 9.49 16.58
CA THR A 8 44.64 9.14 16.67
C THR A 8 44.41 7.87 15.84
N PRO A 9 43.79 6.82 16.38
CA PRO A 9 43.52 5.62 15.61
C PRO A 9 42.54 5.97 14.49
N ALA A 10 42.94 5.72 13.26
CA ALA A 10 42.04 5.75 12.10
C ALA A 10 40.95 4.73 12.33
N GLN A 11 39.71 5.19 12.57
CA GLN A 11 38.55 4.34 12.52
C GLN A 11 38.49 3.71 11.14
N SER A 12 38.63 2.39 11.06
CA SER A 12 38.42 1.64 9.83
C SER A 12 36.98 1.82 9.41
N ILE A 13 36.74 2.61 8.38
CA ILE A 13 35.46 2.68 7.70
C ILE A 13 35.25 1.31 7.05
N ALA A 14 34.50 0.42 7.70
CA ALA A 14 34.12 -0.85 7.12
C ALA A 14 33.49 -0.56 5.76
N SER A 15 33.99 -1.13 4.68
CA SER A 15 33.45 -0.90 3.34
C SER A 15 32.03 -1.40 3.29
N LYS A 16 31.08 -0.52 2.92
CA LYS A 16 29.67 -0.88 2.77
C LYS A 16 29.50 -2.03 1.78
N LEU A 17 28.59 -2.96 2.06
CA LEU A 17 28.24 -4.05 1.16
C LEU A 17 27.73 -3.49 -0.17
N PRO A 18 27.94 -4.15 -1.31
CA PRO A 18 27.35 -3.71 -2.57
C PRO A 18 25.81 -3.82 -2.52
N TYR A 19 25.11 -2.97 -3.27
CA TYR A 19 23.66 -3.18 -3.48
C TYR A 19 23.40 -4.50 -4.22
N LYS A 20 22.23 -5.11 -3.97
CA LYS A 20 21.78 -6.35 -4.64
C LYS A 20 20.80 -6.06 -5.76
N THR A 21 19.91 -5.09 -5.54
CA THR A 21 18.81 -4.80 -6.47
C THR A 21 18.92 -3.34 -6.90
N ASP A 22 19.14 -3.12 -8.19
CA ASP A 22 19.16 -1.77 -8.77
C ASP A 22 17.75 -1.24 -8.98
N VAL A 23 17.16 -0.80 -7.87
CA VAL A 23 15.81 -0.23 -7.82
C VAL A 23 15.73 0.82 -6.71
N ALA A 24 14.87 1.82 -6.89
CA ALA A 24 14.50 2.74 -5.83
C ALA A 24 13.40 2.12 -4.94
N VAL A 25 13.52 2.32 -3.64
CA VAL A 25 12.50 1.94 -2.64
C VAL A 25 12.13 3.16 -1.83
N LEU A 26 10.84 3.49 -1.77
CA LEU A 26 10.26 4.48 -0.87
C LEU A 26 9.67 3.75 0.34
N LEU A 27 10.10 4.16 1.54
CA LEU A 27 9.52 3.77 2.81
C LEU A 27 8.73 4.95 3.40
N ILE A 28 7.44 4.75 3.63
CA ILE A 28 6.55 5.73 4.24
C ILE A 28 6.25 5.26 5.67
N PHE A 29 6.60 6.06 6.67
CA PHE A 29 6.45 5.66 8.07
C PHE A 29 6.13 6.85 8.98
N PHE A 30 5.68 6.54 10.18
CA PHE A 30 5.36 7.58 11.17
C PHE A 30 6.03 7.30 12.53
N ASN A 31 5.34 6.64 13.46
CA ASN A 31 5.77 6.49 14.85
C ASN A 31 5.61 5.05 15.40
N ARG A 32 5.59 4.04 14.52
CA ARG A 32 5.41 2.62 14.88
C ARG A 32 6.72 1.81 14.72
N PRO A 33 7.72 1.95 15.60
CA PRO A 33 9.05 1.33 15.43
C PRO A 33 9.01 -0.20 15.40
N SER A 34 8.01 -0.84 16.02
CA SER A 34 7.87 -2.30 16.06
C SER A 34 7.48 -2.92 14.73
N THR A 35 6.65 -2.24 13.93
CA THR A 35 6.26 -2.67 12.57
C THR A 35 7.29 -2.20 11.57
N PHE A 36 7.64 -0.92 11.57
CA PHE A 36 8.65 -0.33 10.70
C PHE A 36 9.98 -1.08 10.73
N GLY A 37 10.46 -1.48 11.91
CA GLY A 37 11.70 -2.23 12.04
C GLY A 37 11.69 -3.56 11.26
N LYS A 38 10.54 -4.24 11.17
CA LYS A 38 10.41 -5.47 10.39
C LYS A 38 10.47 -5.20 8.88
N VAL A 39 9.79 -4.15 8.42
CA VAL A 39 9.83 -3.73 7.01
C VAL A 39 11.25 -3.29 6.63
N PHE A 40 11.87 -2.44 7.46
CA PHE A 40 13.23 -1.95 7.21
C PHE A 40 14.26 -3.08 7.15
N GLU A 41 14.17 -4.12 7.99
CA GLU A 41 15.08 -5.27 7.94
C GLU A 41 14.95 -6.06 6.64
N GLU A 42 13.74 -6.20 6.06
CA GLU A 42 13.59 -6.84 4.74
C GLU A 42 14.20 -5.96 3.63
N VAL A 43 14.02 -4.63 3.68
CA VAL A 43 14.67 -3.70 2.75
C VAL A 43 16.19 -3.74 2.88
N ARG A 44 16.72 -3.81 4.12
CA ARG A 44 18.14 -3.94 4.39
C ARG A 44 18.74 -5.22 3.79
N LYS A 45 18.04 -6.36 3.88
CA LYS A 45 18.45 -7.62 3.25
C LYS A 45 18.45 -7.55 1.71
N ALA A 46 17.48 -6.81 1.15
CA ALA A 46 17.34 -6.61 -0.29
C ALA A 46 18.37 -5.64 -0.86
N ARG A 47 18.92 -4.77 -0.04
CA ARG A 47 19.96 -3.79 -0.40
C ARG A 47 19.66 -3.05 -1.71
N PRO A 48 18.58 -2.22 -1.78
CA PRO A 48 18.28 -1.44 -2.98
C PRO A 48 19.36 -0.42 -3.27
N SER A 49 19.54 -0.04 -4.54
CA SER A 49 20.51 0.97 -4.96
C SER A 49 20.14 2.39 -4.48
N ARG A 50 18.83 2.67 -4.31
CA ARG A 50 18.30 3.95 -3.83
C ARG A 50 17.24 3.74 -2.77
N LEU A 51 17.25 4.58 -1.73
CA LEU A 51 16.32 4.53 -0.61
C LEU A 51 15.76 5.91 -0.32
N PHE A 52 14.45 6.03 -0.40
CA PHE A 52 13.70 7.21 -0.01
C PHE A 52 13.03 6.94 1.33
N LEU A 53 13.27 7.79 2.32
CA LEU A 53 12.74 7.70 3.67
C LEU A 53 11.84 8.90 3.91
N TYR A 54 10.53 8.69 3.88
CA TYR A 54 9.55 9.72 4.22
C TYR A 54 8.95 9.44 5.59
N GLN A 55 8.98 10.44 6.46
CA GLN A 55 8.35 10.37 7.78
C GLN A 55 7.47 11.60 8.02
N ASP A 56 6.21 11.37 8.38
CA ASP A 56 5.32 12.43 8.82
C ASP A 56 5.75 13.02 10.17
N GLY A 57 5.42 14.29 10.42
CA GLY A 57 5.74 14.98 11.66
C GLY A 57 4.92 14.49 12.85
N ALA A 58 5.41 14.71 14.07
CA ALA A 58 4.69 14.38 15.29
C ALA A 58 3.42 15.26 15.43
N ARG A 59 2.31 14.67 15.90
CA ARG A 59 1.08 15.40 16.28
C ARG A 59 1.25 16.16 17.60
N GLY A 60 2.24 15.75 18.40
CA GLY A 60 2.57 16.32 19.71
C GLY A 60 3.62 15.47 20.42
N GLU A 61 3.95 15.84 21.65
CA GLU A 61 5.02 15.22 22.46
C GLU A 61 4.90 13.69 22.60
N ARG A 62 3.66 13.17 22.64
CA ARG A 62 3.42 11.72 22.78
C ARG A 62 3.94 10.90 21.59
N ASP A 63 4.01 11.49 20.40
CA ASP A 63 4.49 10.81 19.21
C ASP A 63 6.02 10.83 19.11
N MET A 64 6.70 11.80 19.74
CA MET A 64 8.13 12.05 19.58
C MET A 64 8.99 10.81 19.84
N THR A 65 8.70 10.06 20.89
CA THR A 65 9.46 8.84 21.22
C THR A 65 9.41 7.82 20.08
N GLY A 66 8.22 7.61 19.48
CA GLY A 66 8.05 6.70 18.36
C GLY A 66 8.71 7.23 17.07
N VAL A 67 8.55 8.53 16.82
CA VAL A 67 9.16 9.22 15.67
C VAL A 67 10.69 9.08 15.70
N GLU A 68 11.31 9.37 16.84
CA GLU A 68 12.76 9.25 17.01
C GLU A 68 13.24 7.79 16.95
N ALA A 69 12.47 6.87 17.53
CA ALA A 69 12.81 5.44 17.47
C ALA A 69 12.80 4.92 16.01
N CYS A 70 11.84 5.35 15.19
CA CYS A 70 11.83 5.02 13.76
C CYS A 70 13.07 5.60 13.04
N ARG A 71 13.45 6.86 13.30
CA ARG A 71 14.66 7.47 12.71
C ARG A 71 15.94 6.70 13.07
N LYS A 72 16.04 6.21 14.30
CA LYS A 72 17.18 5.38 14.75
C LYS A 72 17.26 4.05 14.01
N LEU A 73 16.12 3.46 13.59
CA LEU A 73 16.10 2.21 12.84
C LEU A 73 16.65 2.36 11.40
N CYS A 74 16.58 3.56 10.80
CA CYS A 74 17.03 3.84 9.44
C CYS A 74 18.11 4.93 9.38
N CYS A 75 18.91 5.09 10.42
CA CYS A 75 20.09 5.97 10.44
C CYS A 75 21.21 5.44 9.54
N ASP A 76 22.23 6.27 9.28
CA ASP A 76 23.30 5.94 8.34
C ASP A 76 24.11 4.71 8.75
N GLU A 77 24.26 4.46 10.05
CA GLU A 77 24.94 3.29 10.62
C GLU A 77 24.16 1.99 10.36
N ARG A 78 22.85 2.08 10.19
CA ARG A 78 21.98 0.93 9.88
C ARG A 78 21.91 0.63 8.38
N ILE A 79 22.31 1.58 7.53
CA ILE A 79 22.39 1.43 6.08
C ILE A 79 23.81 0.97 5.71
N ASP A 80 24.10 -0.31 5.95
CA ASP A 80 25.41 -0.94 5.83
C ASP A 80 25.76 -1.40 4.40
N TRP A 81 25.03 -0.92 3.40
CA TRP A 81 25.30 -1.20 1.98
C TRP A 81 25.42 0.10 1.18
N GLN A 82 25.96 -0.01 -0.03
CA GLN A 82 26.06 1.09 -0.99
C GLN A 82 24.65 1.48 -1.44
N CYS A 83 24.20 2.66 -1.06
CA CYS A 83 22.85 3.15 -1.30
C CYS A 83 22.84 4.68 -1.39
N GLU A 84 22.19 5.21 -2.39
CA GLU A 84 21.84 6.62 -2.46
C GLU A 84 20.60 6.85 -1.56
N VAL A 85 20.74 7.66 -0.50
CA VAL A 85 19.70 7.80 0.52
C VAL A 85 19.14 9.21 0.50
N HIS A 86 17.83 9.32 0.32
CA HIS A 86 17.08 10.57 0.39
C HIS A 86 16.14 10.54 1.60
N ARG A 87 16.07 11.64 2.34
CA ARG A 87 15.23 11.77 3.53
C ARG A 87 14.34 12.99 3.43
N LEU A 88 13.05 12.80 3.66
CA LEU A 88 12.07 13.87 3.82
C LEU A 88 11.33 13.62 5.13
N TYR A 89 11.83 14.23 6.20
CA TYR A 89 11.22 14.18 7.53
C TYR A 89 10.44 15.47 7.75
N GLN A 90 9.14 15.33 7.93
CA GLN A 90 8.26 16.47 8.11
C GLN A 90 8.37 17.03 9.54
N GLU A 91 8.35 18.34 9.67
CA GLU A 91 8.27 19.01 10.98
C GLU A 91 6.83 19.05 11.47
N LYS A 92 5.88 19.16 10.54
CA LYS A 92 4.44 19.25 10.76
C LYS A 92 3.76 17.92 10.41
N ASN A 93 2.77 17.53 11.22
CA ASN A 93 1.95 16.38 10.89
C ASN A 93 0.93 16.74 9.80
N PHE A 94 0.93 15.99 8.71
CA PHE A 94 -0.02 16.11 7.60
C PHE A 94 -1.15 15.09 7.69
N GLY A 95 -0.96 14.02 8.47
CA GLY A 95 -1.86 12.86 8.52
C GLY A 95 -1.53 11.81 7.48
N CYS A 96 -2.19 10.66 7.55
CA CYS A 96 -1.89 9.48 6.76
C CYS A 96 -1.98 9.77 5.25
N ASP A 97 -3.19 10.05 4.75
CA ASP A 97 -3.47 10.18 3.32
C ASP A 97 -2.63 11.28 2.63
N PRO A 98 -2.52 12.52 3.18
CA PRO A 98 -1.65 13.53 2.56
C PRO A 98 -0.18 13.16 2.58
N SER A 99 0.29 12.51 3.65
CA SER A 99 1.69 12.07 3.76
C SER A 99 2.06 11.07 2.68
N GLU A 100 1.18 10.13 2.39
CA GLU A 100 1.38 9.14 1.33
C GLU A 100 1.43 9.80 -0.04
N TYR A 101 0.51 10.72 -0.34
CA TYR A 101 0.54 11.49 -1.58
C TYR A 101 1.84 12.30 -1.73
N ILE A 102 2.22 13.05 -0.69
CA ILE A 102 3.43 13.87 -0.68
C ILE A 102 4.68 13.01 -0.89
N ALA A 103 4.79 11.89 -0.16
CA ALA A 103 5.91 10.98 -0.23
C ALA A 103 6.11 10.41 -1.63
N GLN A 104 5.01 9.97 -2.25
CA GLN A 104 5.02 9.37 -3.57
C GLN A 104 5.35 10.41 -4.65
N LYS A 105 4.70 11.57 -4.65
CA LYS A 105 5.03 12.68 -5.58
C LYS A 105 6.49 13.11 -5.43
N TRP A 106 7.02 13.19 -4.21
CA TRP A 106 8.42 13.51 -3.95
C TRP A 106 9.37 12.46 -4.52
N ALA A 107 9.19 11.18 -4.22
CA ALA A 107 10.09 10.14 -4.69
C ALA A 107 10.06 10.03 -6.23
N PHE A 108 8.87 10.01 -6.84
CA PHE A 108 8.73 9.93 -8.29
C PHE A 108 9.15 11.21 -9.03
N SER A 109 9.31 12.36 -8.36
CA SER A 109 9.95 13.54 -8.96
C SER A 109 11.45 13.36 -9.18
N MET A 110 12.09 12.42 -8.45
CA MET A 110 13.53 12.19 -8.47
C MET A 110 13.93 10.93 -9.25
N VAL A 111 13.01 9.94 -9.36
CA VAL A 111 13.28 8.67 -10.06
C VAL A 111 12.13 8.32 -11.00
N ASP A 112 12.45 7.58 -12.07
CA ASP A 112 11.44 7.20 -13.08
C ASP A 112 10.60 5.99 -12.65
N ARG A 113 11.05 5.23 -11.66
CA ARG A 113 10.39 4.03 -11.14
C ARG A 113 10.78 3.77 -9.69
N CYS A 114 9.83 3.31 -8.90
CA CYS A 114 10.03 3.11 -7.47
C CYS A 114 9.12 1.99 -6.93
N ILE A 115 9.63 1.25 -5.94
CA ILE A 115 8.83 0.39 -5.05
C ILE A 115 8.35 1.27 -3.90
N VAL A 116 7.10 1.13 -3.50
CA VAL A 116 6.48 1.84 -2.37
C VAL A 116 6.06 0.83 -1.31
N LEU A 117 6.50 1.04 -0.09
CA LEU A 117 6.18 0.23 1.09
C LEU A 117 5.79 1.16 2.24
N GLU A 118 4.75 0.78 2.96
CA GLU A 118 4.35 1.41 4.22
C GLU A 118 5.06 0.74 5.41
N ASP A 119 4.97 1.33 6.60
CA ASP A 119 5.68 0.86 7.80
C ASP A 119 5.13 -0.45 8.39
N ASP A 120 4.14 -1.05 7.75
CA ASP A 120 3.55 -2.35 8.09
C ASP A 120 3.48 -3.36 6.93
N ASP A 121 3.97 -3.00 5.75
CA ASP A 121 4.05 -3.87 4.58
C ASP A 121 5.36 -4.66 4.56
N VAL A 122 5.34 -5.88 5.11
CA VAL A 122 6.54 -6.74 5.18
C VAL A 122 6.69 -7.55 3.89
N PRO A 123 7.67 -7.23 3.01
CA PRO A 123 7.86 -7.91 1.73
C PRO A 123 8.63 -9.24 1.87
N ALA A 124 8.36 -10.18 0.95
CA ALA A 124 9.24 -11.30 0.66
C ALA A 124 10.53 -10.80 -0.02
N GLN A 125 11.63 -11.52 0.10
CA GLN A 125 12.89 -11.10 -0.53
C GLN A 125 12.80 -11.12 -2.06
N SER A 126 12.03 -12.01 -2.63
CA SER A 126 11.77 -12.08 -4.06
C SER A 126 10.92 -10.92 -4.61
N PHE A 127 10.23 -10.15 -3.74
CA PHE A 127 9.45 -8.98 -4.17
C PHE A 127 10.31 -7.91 -4.87
N PHE A 128 11.52 -7.69 -4.38
CA PHE A 128 12.43 -6.68 -4.95
C PHE A 128 12.91 -7.03 -6.36
N PRO A 129 13.50 -8.21 -6.62
CA PRO A 129 13.84 -8.59 -7.99
C PRO A 129 12.61 -8.80 -8.88
N PHE A 130 11.45 -9.22 -8.34
CA PHE A 130 10.19 -9.28 -9.06
C PHE A 130 9.78 -7.89 -9.57
N CYS A 131 9.76 -6.89 -8.70
CA CYS A 131 9.48 -5.51 -9.12
C CYS A 131 10.50 -4.99 -10.12
N LYS A 132 11.81 -5.22 -9.88
CA LYS A 132 12.88 -4.76 -10.78
C LYS A 132 12.70 -5.30 -12.20
N GLU A 133 12.50 -6.62 -12.33
CA GLU A 133 12.35 -7.28 -13.63
C GLU A 133 11.11 -6.75 -14.38
N LEU A 134 9.98 -6.58 -13.67
CA LEU A 134 8.74 -6.12 -14.28
C LEU A 134 8.72 -4.60 -14.55
N LEU A 135 9.37 -3.80 -13.71
CA LEU A 135 9.57 -2.37 -13.97
C LEU A 135 10.39 -2.15 -15.24
N ASP A 136 11.42 -2.99 -15.47
CA ASP A 136 12.20 -2.95 -16.72
C ASP A 136 11.38 -3.43 -17.91
N ARG A 137 10.71 -4.59 -17.77
CA ARG A 137 9.98 -5.23 -18.85
C ARG A 137 8.85 -4.38 -19.42
N TYR A 138 8.14 -3.66 -18.55
CA TYR A 138 6.95 -2.86 -18.89
C TYR A 138 7.18 -1.35 -18.80
N ALA A 139 8.44 -0.91 -18.88
CA ALA A 139 8.79 0.51 -18.77
C ALA A 139 8.02 1.39 -19.77
N ASP A 140 7.91 0.92 -21.02
CA ASP A 140 7.29 1.64 -22.12
C ASP A 140 5.86 1.15 -22.45
N ASP A 141 5.31 0.23 -21.66
CA ASP A 141 3.95 -0.28 -21.88
C ASP A 141 2.92 0.52 -21.08
N ASN A 142 2.25 1.44 -21.75
CA ASN A 142 1.25 2.33 -21.13
C ASN A 142 -0.03 1.62 -20.67
N ARG A 143 -0.18 0.32 -20.89
CA ARG A 143 -1.30 -0.47 -20.36
C ARG A 143 -1.02 -0.89 -18.90
N VAL A 144 0.25 -0.99 -18.50
CA VAL A 144 0.65 -1.39 -17.15
C VAL A 144 0.87 -0.16 -16.27
N TRP A 145 0.13 -0.11 -15.17
CA TRP A 145 0.08 1.03 -14.28
C TRP A 145 0.67 0.75 -12.90
N MET A 146 0.59 -0.51 -12.47
CA MET A 146 1.02 -0.92 -11.14
C MET A 146 1.59 -2.34 -11.18
N ILE A 147 2.57 -2.61 -10.32
CA ILE A 147 3.03 -3.94 -9.96
C ILE A 147 2.68 -4.10 -8.48
N ALA A 148 1.67 -4.92 -8.17
CA ALA A 148 1.22 -5.15 -6.81
C ALA A 148 2.05 -6.26 -6.14
N GLY A 149 2.20 -6.18 -4.82
CA GLY A 149 2.83 -7.23 -4.02
C GLY A 149 1.82 -8.10 -3.27
N PHE A 150 0.69 -7.51 -2.86
CA PHE A 150 -0.33 -8.19 -2.07
C PHE A 150 -1.39 -8.85 -2.95
N ASN A 151 -1.50 -10.17 -2.86
CA ASN A 151 -2.50 -10.98 -3.55
C ASN A 151 -3.58 -11.44 -2.56
N THR A 152 -4.83 -10.98 -2.75
CA THR A 152 -5.97 -11.27 -1.87
C THR A 152 -6.41 -12.73 -1.86
N ASP A 153 -6.02 -13.54 -2.84
CA ASP A 153 -6.24 -15.00 -2.86
C ASP A 153 -5.16 -15.76 -2.10
N GLU A 154 -4.06 -15.08 -1.72
CA GLU A 154 -2.84 -15.68 -1.18
C GLU A 154 -2.07 -16.48 -2.24
N VAL A 155 -2.72 -17.43 -2.90
CA VAL A 155 -2.26 -18.13 -4.10
C VAL A 155 -3.41 -18.20 -5.09
N THR A 156 -3.27 -17.55 -6.24
CA THR A 156 -4.28 -17.57 -7.30
C THR A 156 -4.17 -18.89 -8.08
N PRO A 157 -5.22 -19.72 -8.10
CA PRO A 157 -5.18 -21.00 -8.78
C PRO A 157 -5.25 -20.85 -10.31
N ASN A 158 -4.87 -21.91 -11.03
CA ASN A 158 -5.01 -22.04 -12.48
C ASN A 158 -4.25 -20.98 -13.30
N VAL A 159 -3.20 -20.37 -12.76
CA VAL A 159 -2.31 -19.45 -13.46
C VAL A 159 -0.99 -20.16 -13.77
N GLY A 160 -0.65 -20.26 -15.05
CA GLY A 160 0.57 -20.97 -15.51
C GLY A 160 1.85 -20.11 -15.44
N SER A 161 1.72 -18.81 -15.22
CA SER A 161 2.80 -17.83 -15.06
C SER A 161 2.99 -17.41 -13.61
N ASP A 162 4.08 -16.69 -13.30
CA ASP A 162 4.37 -16.26 -11.95
C ASP A 162 3.60 -14.98 -11.56
N TYR A 163 2.94 -14.36 -12.55
CA TYR A 163 2.06 -13.22 -12.38
C TYR A 163 0.99 -13.18 -13.49
N PHE A 164 0.00 -12.33 -13.31
CA PHE A 164 -1.09 -12.08 -14.27
C PHE A 164 -1.51 -10.62 -14.25
N PHE A 165 -2.36 -10.22 -15.21
CA PHE A 165 -2.90 -8.87 -15.30
C PHE A 165 -4.31 -8.79 -14.75
N THR A 166 -4.64 -7.67 -14.12
CA THR A 166 -5.95 -7.41 -13.52
C THR A 166 -6.24 -5.91 -13.51
N SER A 167 -7.51 -5.54 -13.54
CA SER A 167 -7.94 -4.16 -13.24
C SER A 167 -8.15 -3.90 -11.74
N ILE A 168 -7.82 -4.87 -10.89
CA ILE A 168 -7.91 -4.74 -9.44
C ILE A 168 -6.70 -3.97 -8.90
N PHE A 169 -7.00 -2.96 -8.11
CA PHE A 169 -6.03 -2.12 -7.42
C PHE A 169 -5.66 -2.71 -6.05
N SER A 170 -4.37 -2.70 -5.71
CA SER A 170 -3.85 -3.19 -4.43
C SER A 170 -2.66 -2.36 -3.98
N ILE A 171 -2.77 -1.73 -2.82
CA ILE A 171 -1.82 -0.73 -2.30
C ILE A 171 -0.83 -1.27 -1.25
N TRP A 172 -1.03 -2.46 -0.73
CA TRP A 172 -0.09 -3.03 0.24
C TRP A 172 1.16 -3.54 -0.47
N GLY A 173 2.20 -2.71 -0.46
CA GLY A 173 3.44 -2.97 -1.17
C GLY A 173 3.27 -3.03 -2.69
N TRP A 174 3.72 -2.03 -3.39
CA TRP A 174 3.56 -1.91 -4.84
C TRP A 174 4.74 -1.21 -5.49
N ALA A 175 4.80 -1.26 -6.82
CA ALA A 175 5.76 -0.48 -7.61
C ALA A 175 5.08 0.13 -8.84
N SER A 176 5.61 1.25 -9.32
CA SER A 176 5.11 1.95 -10.50
C SER A 176 6.19 2.86 -11.10
N TRP A 177 5.77 3.67 -12.07
CA TRP A 177 6.59 4.59 -12.85
C TRP A 177 6.14 6.03 -12.65
N ARG A 178 7.08 6.97 -12.83
CA ARG A 178 6.78 8.42 -12.85
C ARG A 178 5.67 8.76 -13.84
N ARG A 179 5.70 8.16 -15.04
CA ARG A 179 4.67 8.38 -16.09
C ARG A 179 3.24 8.13 -15.59
N VAL A 180 3.06 7.24 -14.62
CA VAL A 180 1.75 6.96 -14.00
C VAL A 180 1.43 8.01 -12.94
N VAL A 181 2.38 8.32 -12.04
CA VAL A 181 2.18 9.29 -10.96
C VAL A 181 1.97 10.72 -11.52
N ASP A 182 2.52 11.04 -12.68
CA ASP A 182 2.34 12.33 -13.34
C ASP A 182 0.91 12.52 -13.90
N THR A 183 0.13 11.45 -14.05
CA THR A 183 -1.28 11.53 -14.46
C THR A 183 -2.24 11.76 -13.30
N TRP A 184 -1.76 11.79 -12.08
CA TRP A 184 -2.61 11.92 -10.91
C TRP A 184 -3.24 13.30 -10.81
N ASP A 185 -4.58 13.30 -10.73
CA ASP A 185 -5.40 14.50 -10.59
C ASP A 185 -5.98 14.58 -9.17
N GLU A 186 -5.26 15.28 -8.30
CA GLU A 186 -5.67 15.53 -6.91
C GLU A 186 -6.89 16.45 -6.79
N HIS A 187 -7.25 17.14 -7.87
CA HIS A 187 -8.41 18.02 -7.93
C HIS A 187 -9.67 17.29 -8.39
N TYR A 188 -9.55 16.02 -8.82
CA TYR A 188 -10.66 15.22 -9.34
C TYR A 188 -11.44 15.98 -10.42
N SER A 189 -10.75 16.68 -11.34
CA SER A 189 -11.35 17.52 -12.38
C SER A 189 -12.28 16.74 -13.31
N TRP A 190 -12.03 15.45 -13.50
CA TRP A 190 -12.87 14.53 -14.27
C TRP A 190 -14.31 14.41 -13.75
N LEU A 191 -14.58 14.72 -12.47
CA LEU A 191 -15.94 14.75 -11.89
C LEU A 191 -16.82 15.85 -12.51
N ASP A 192 -16.22 16.84 -13.17
CA ASP A 192 -16.94 17.93 -13.84
C ASP A 192 -17.44 17.51 -15.23
N SER A 193 -17.04 16.33 -15.73
CA SER A 193 -17.53 15.73 -16.97
C SER A 193 -18.60 14.66 -16.68
N PRO A 194 -19.90 14.94 -16.90
CA PRO A 194 -20.95 13.95 -16.73
C PRO A 194 -20.79 12.72 -17.64
N GLU A 195 -20.20 12.91 -18.81
CA GLU A 195 -19.88 11.84 -19.76
C GLU A 195 -18.84 10.89 -19.17
N THR A 196 -17.73 11.41 -18.67
CA THR A 196 -16.68 10.62 -18.01
C THR A 196 -17.23 9.83 -16.82
N VAL A 197 -18.07 10.46 -15.99
CA VAL A 197 -18.71 9.78 -14.84
C VAL A 197 -19.62 8.66 -15.31
N ALA A 198 -20.39 8.85 -16.41
CA ALA A 198 -21.24 7.83 -16.99
C ALA A 198 -20.42 6.66 -17.62
N ASP A 199 -19.26 6.94 -18.20
CA ASP A 199 -18.36 5.91 -18.70
C ASP A 199 -17.79 5.05 -17.58
N LEU A 200 -17.39 5.66 -16.47
CA LEU A 200 -16.97 4.93 -15.27
C LEU A 200 -18.09 4.08 -14.66
N GLU A 201 -19.36 4.55 -14.72
CA GLU A 201 -20.52 3.75 -14.28
C GLU A 201 -20.69 2.48 -15.11
N ARG A 202 -20.41 2.55 -16.41
CA ARG A 202 -20.44 1.38 -17.30
C ARG A 202 -19.27 0.43 -17.07
N LEU A 203 -18.10 0.96 -16.68
CA LEU A 203 -16.91 0.18 -16.38
C LEU A 203 -17.01 -0.57 -15.04
N ILE A 204 -17.57 0.08 -14.01
CA ILE A 204 -17.71 -0.48 -12.66
C ILE A 204 -19.09 -1.16 -12.53
N LEU A 205 -19.11 -2.48 -12.67
CA LEU A 205 -20.35 -3.28 -12.74
C LEU A 205 -21.23 -3.23 -11.50
N ASP A 206 -20.65 -3.00 -10.30
CA ASP A 206 -21.44 -2.87 -9.06
C ASP A 206 -21.88 -1.40 -8.86
N ARG A 207 -23.17 -1.11 -9.07
CA ARG A 207 -23.72 0.25 -8.94
C ARG A 207 -23.56 0.87 -7.55
N ARG A 208 -23.56 0.06 -6.48
CA ARG A 208 -23.40 0.57 -5.11
C ARG A 208 -21.94 0.92 -4.85
N PHE A 209 -21.04 0.09 -5.36
CA PHE A 209 -19.61 0.35 -5.29
C PHE A 209 -19.27 1.59 -6.11
N PHE A 210 -19.73 1.69 -7.36
CA PHE A 210 -19.57 2.88 -8.18
C PHE A 210 -20.04 4.14 -7.45
N LYS A 211 -21.30 4.13 -6.94
CA LYS A 211 -21.82 5.27 -6.18
C LYS A 211 -20.95 5.60 -4.96
N GLY A 212 -20.52 4.60 -4.21
CA GLY A 212 -19.62 4.78 -3.07
C GLY A 212 -18.30 5.44 -3.46
N PHE A 213 -17.68 4.97 -4.54
CA PHE A 213 -16.44 5.52 -5.08
C PHE A 213 -16.60 6.99 -5.52
N ILE A 214 -17.65 7.31 -6.29
CA ILE A 214 -17.92 8.69 -6.72
C ILE A 214 -18.21 9.61 -5.52
N ASP A 215 -19.00 9.16 -4.55
CA ASP A 215 -19.29 9.92 -3.34
C ASP A 215 -18.02 10.17 -2.50
N GLU A 216 -17.10 9.19 -2.47
CA GLU A 216 -15.78 9.30 -1.84
C GLU A 216 -14.92 10.36 -2.55
N CYS A 217 -14.77 10.25 -3.87
CA CYS A 217 -14.00 11.21 -4.67
C CYS A 217 -14.53 12.63 -4.52
N ARG A 218 -15.87 12.82 -4.51
CA ARG A 218 -16.49 14.14 -4.26
C ARG A 218 -16.19 14.66 -2.86
N ARG A 219 -16.20 13.79 -1.85
CA ARG A 219 -15.86 14.15 -0.48
C ARG A 219 -14.40 14.57 -0.38
N HIS A 220 -13.47 13.79 -0.95
CA HIS A 220 -12.03 14.10 -0.97
C HIS A 220 -11.79 15.43 -1.68
N ARG A 221 -12.37 15.64 -2.86
CA ARG A 221 -12.31 16.93 -3.57
C ARG A 221 -12.77 18.10 -2.69
N ALA A 222 -13.86 17.94 -1.96
CA ALA A 222 -14.41 18.97 -1.09
C ALA A 222 -13.51 19.31 0.11
N THR A 223 -12.62 18.42 0.55
CA THR A 223 -11.65 18.69 1.61
C THR A 223 -10.47 19.52 1.13
N GLY A 224 -10.17 19.53 -0.16
CA GLY A 224 -8.96 20.11 -0.73
C GLY A 224 -7.66 19.35 -0.33
N VAL A 225 -7.79 18.16 0.27
CA VAL A 225 -6.67 17.32 0.71
C VAL A 225 -6.52 16.15 -0.27
N PRO A 226 -5.33 15.87 -0.80
CA PRO A 226 -5.12 14.74 -1.68
C PRO A 226 -5.17 13.41 -0.93
N TYR A 227 -5.97 12.49 -1.45
CA TYR A 227 -6.06 11.09 -0.99
C TYR A 227 -5.54 10.20 -2.11
N TYR A 228 -4.30 9.73 -1.99
CA TYR A 228 -3.62 9.07 -3.10
C TYR A 228 -4.35 7.82 -3.61
N GLU A 229 -4.99 7.06 -2.73
CA GLU A 229 -5.69 5.83 -3.09
C GLU A 229 -6.79 6.09 -4.14
N THR A 230 -7.66 7.07 -3.88
CA THR A 230 -8.73 7.41 -4.81
C THR A 230 -8.23 8.18 -6.04
N VAL A 231 -7.18 8.99 -5.90
CA VAL A 231 -6.51 9.67 -7.01
C VAL A 231 -5.88 8.66 -7.96
N PHE A 232 -5.09 7.74 -7.42
CA PHE A 232 -4.41 6.73 -8.23
C PHE A 232 -5.43 5.77 -8.88
N TRP A 233 -6.40 5.29 -8.10
CA TRP A 233 -7.40 4.37 -8.64
C TRP A 233 -8.27 5.02 -9.71
N ALA A 234 -8.72 6.27 -9.52
CA ALA A 234 -9.43 7.02 -10.54
C ALA A 234 -8.57 7.15 -11.81
N SER A 235 -7.30 7.53 -11.67
CA SER A 235 -6.38 7.67 -12.78
C SER A 235 -6.20 6.35 -13.55
N MET A 236 -6.07 5.24 -12.85
CA MET A 236 -5.98 3.89 -13.45
C MET A 236 -7.26 3.54 -14.21
N LEU A 237 -8.44 3.77 -13.65
CA LEU A 237 -9.74 3.50 -14.28
C LEU A 237 -9.95 4.35 -15.53
N LEU A 238 -9.67 5.66 -15.45
CA LEU A 238 -9.83 6.62 -16.55
C LEU A 238 -8.95 6.29 -17.75
N ASN A 239 -7.84 5.58 -17.53
CA ASN A 239 -6.90 5.20 -18.59
C ASN A 239 -6.96 3.71 -18.94
N SER A 240 -7.95 2.96 -18.43
CA SER A 240 -8.06 1.50 -18.62
C SER A 240 -6.77 0.75 -18.26
N GLY A 241 -6.07 1.25 -17.21
CA GLY A 241 -4.80 0.70 -16.74
C GLY A 241 -4.95 -0.67 -16.10
N LEU A 242 -3.91 -1.49 -16.23
CA LEU A 242 -3.82 -2.81 -15.62
C LEU A 242 -2.76 -2.84 -14.53
N ALA A 243 -3.05 -3.54 -13.47
CA ALA A 243 -2.07 -3.96 -12.48
C ALA A 243 -1.50 -5.34 -12.84
N ILE A 244 -0.23 -5.54 -12.53
CA ILE A 244 0.39 -6.86 -12.45
C ILE A 244 0.20 -7.37 -11.03
N MET A 245 -0.33 -8.60 -10.89
CA MET A 245 -0.53 -9.28 -9.63
C MET A 245 0.33 -10.54 -9.57
N PRO A 246 1.18 -10.75 -8.55
CA PRO A 246 1.92 -12.00 -8.41
C PRO A 246 0.95 -13.16 -8.16
N THR A 247 1.20 -14.32 -8.74
CA THR A 247 0.37 -15.52 -8.53
C THR A 247 0.39 -15.99 -7.07
N LYS A 248 1.49 -15.71 -6.36
CA LYS A 248 1.66 -15.99 -4.93
C LYS A 248 1.93 -14.68 -4.18
N ASN A 249 1.24 -14.50 -3.06
CA ASN A 249 1.37 -13.31 -2.23
C ASN A 249 2.83 -13.01 -1.85
N GLN A 250 3.26 -11.74 -1.99
CA GLN A 250 4.61 -11.26 -1.71
C GLN A 250 4.68 -10.35 -0.47
N ILE A 251 3.53 -9.91 0.06
CA ILE A 251 3.45 -8.92 1.14
C ILE A 251 2.60 -9.46 2.29
N ASN A 252 3.07 -9.29 3.52
CA ASN A 252 2.23 -9.38 4.72
C ASN A 252 2.00 -7.99 5.28
N ASN A 253 0.74 -7.57 5.38
CA ASN A 253 0.39 -6.38 6.14
C ASN A 253 0.24 -6.75 7.63
N ILE A 254 1.07 -6.15 8.48
CA ILE A 254 1.09 -6.37 9.94
C ILE A 254 0.54 -5.18 10.72
N GLY A 255 -0.17 -4.26 10.05
CA GLY A 255 -0.66 -3.00 10.59
C GLY A 255 -1.85 -3.11 11.53
N LEU A 256 -2.45 -4.30 11.67
CA LEU A 256 -3.58 -4.51 12.57
C LEU A 256 -3.12 -4.49 14.04
N THR A 257 -2.71 -3.32 14.50
CA THR A 257 -2.31 -3.04 15.88
C THR A 257 -3.34 -2.14 16.56
N ALA A 258 -3.23 -1.96 17.90
CA ALA A 258 -4.11 -1.07 18.65
C ALA A 258 -4.04 0.40 18.17
N ASP A 259 -2.95 0.78 17.51
CA ASP A 259 -2.66 2.14 17.02
C ASP A 259 -2.93 2.31 15.51
N ALA A 260 -3.60 1.35 14.88
CA ALA A 260 -3.89 1.41 13.44
C ALA A 260 -4.85 2.55 13.09
N THR A 261 -4.51 3.35 12.08
CA THR A 261 -5.27 4.54 11.68
C THR A 261 -6.59 4.18 11.00
N HIS A 262 -6.59 3.18 10.14
CA HIS A 262 -7.76 2.80 9.30
C HIS A 262 -8.59 1.65 9.85
N TYR A 263 -8.13 0.93 10.87
CA TYR A 263 -8.82 -0.25 11.37
C TYR A 263 -9.04 -0.19 12.89
N GLN A 264 -10.20 0.35 13.29
CA GLN A 264 -10.62 0.41 14.72
C GLN A 264 -11.35 -0.85 15.21
N ALA A 265 -11.65 -1.82 14.32
CA ALA A 265 -12.32 -3.05 14.71
C ALA A 265 -11.34 -4.02 15.35
N SER A 266 -11.74 -4.64 16.44
CA SER A 266 -10.96 -5.73 17.05
C SER A 266 -10.76 -6.87 16.03
N PHE A 267 -9.55 -7.40 15.90
CA PHE A 267 -9.25 -8.59 15.09
C PHE A 267 -10.23 -9.74 15.35
N LYS A 268 -10.69 -9.89 16.61
CA LYS A 268 -11.65 -10.93 17.02
C LYS A 268 -13.05 -10.74 16.44
N THR A 269 -13.49 -9.50 16.23
CA THR A 269 -14.83 -9.18 15.71
C THR A 269 -14.88 -9.07 14.21
N MET A 270 -13.72 -8.97 13.56
CA MET A 270 -13.61 -8.89 12.10
C MET A 270 -14.14 -10.17 11.43
N PRO A 271 -14.94 -10.06 10.34
CA PRO A 271 -15.35 -11.20 9.53
C PRO A 271 -14.15 -12.02 9.05
N ARG A 272 -14.27 -13.35 9.09
CA ARG A 272 -13.17 -14.30 8.82
C ARG A 272 -12.43 -14.00 7.50
N ARG A 273 -13.17 -13.64 6.47
CA ARG A 273 -12.59 -13.38 5.13
C ARG A 273 -11.70 -12.14 5.11
N LEU A 274 -12.09 -11.07 5.79
CA LEU A 274 -11.28 -9.87 5.94
C LEU A 274 -10.09 -10.13 6.87
N ARG A 275 -10.32 -10.85 7.98
CA ARG A 275 -9.25 -11.23 8.91
C ARG A 275 -8.16 -12.05 8.24
N ARG A 276 -8.51 -12.89 7.26
CA ARG A 276 -7.55 -13.69 6.50
C ARG A 276 -6.51 -12.83 5.80
N MET A 277 -6.87 -11.66 5.28
CA MET A 277 -5.95 -10.75 4.59
C MET A 277 -4.73 -10.34 5.44
N PHE A 278 -4.89 -10.33 6.78
CA PHE A 278 -3.82 -10.02 7.73
C PHE A 278 -3.08 -11.27 8.26
N THR A 279 -3.46 -12.46 7.82
CA THR A 279 -2.90 -13.74 8.28
C THR A 279 -2.45 -14.64 7.14
N MET A 280 -2.38 -14.11 5.93
CA MET A 280 -1.89 -14.81 4.75
C MET A 280 -0.39 -15.06 4.85
N ASP A 281 0.06 -16.15 4.27
CA ASP A 281 1.48 -16.37 4.06
C ASP A 281 2.02 -15.52 2.91
N ARG A 282 3.30 -15.18 2.96
CA ARG A 282 4.05 -14.64 1.85
C ARG A 282 5.01 -15.69 1.32
N PHE A 283 5.23 -15.68 0.03
CA PHE A 283 5.99 -16.72 -0.66
C PHE A 283 7.19 -16.12 -1.39
N GLU A 284 8.27 -16.90 -1.48
CA GLU A 284 9.37 -16.56 -2.37
C GLU A 284 9.08 -17.05 -3.79
N LEU A 285 9.40 -16.22 -4.78
CA LEU A 285 9.35 -16.57 -6.19
C LEU A 285 10.72 -17.07 -6.65
N SER A 286 10.71 -17.94 -7.67
CA SER A 286 11.92 -18.42 -8.34
C SER A 286 12.20 -17.58 -9.60
N PHE A 287 13.47 -17.40 -9.93
CA PHE A 287 13.91 -16.65 -11.11
C PHE A 287 14.68 -17.55 -12.08
N PRO A 288 14.59 -17.31 -13.41
CA PRO A 288 13.84 -16.24 -14.06
C PRO A 288 12.32 -16.42 -13.94
N LEU A 289 11.56 -15.29 -13.99
CA LEU A 289 10.10 -15.35 -13.96
C LEU A 289 9.51 -16.00 -15.20
N ARG A 290 8.43 -16.75 -15.01
CA ARG A 290 7.58 -17.24 -16.11
C ARG A 290 6.56 -16.16 -16.44
N HIS A 291 6.72 -15.55 -17.61
CA HIS A 291 5.84 -14.49 -18.09
C HIS A 291 4.58 -15.03 -18.75
N PRO A 292 3.41 -14.36 -18.64
CA PRO A 292 2.25 -14.68 -19.45
C PRO A 292 2.52 -14.33 -20.92
N CYS A 293 2.01 -15.13 -21.85
CA CYS A 293 2.17 -14.89 -23.29
C CYS A 293 1.41 -13.64 -23.78
N TYR A 294 0.29 -13.31 -23.11
CA TYR A 294 -0.60 -12.22 -23.50
C TYR A 294 -1.05 -11.41 -22.28
N MET A 295 -1.38 -10.14 -22.53
CA MET A 295 -1.92 -9.24 -21.49
C MET A 295 -3.44 -9.34 -21.44
N ILE A 296 -3.94 -10.48 -20.98
CA ILE A 296 -5.38 -10.70 -20.79
C ILE A 296 -5.69 -10.60 -19.29
N GLU A 297 -6.73 -9.85 -18.95
CA GLU A 297 -7.18 -9.72 -17.55
C GLU A 297 -7.63 -11.08 -17.00
N ASN A 298 -7.16 -11.42 -15.80
CA ASN A 298 -7.64 -12.57 -15.05
C ASN A 298 -8.98 -12.22 -14.38
N THR A 299 -10.07 -12.60 -15.05
CA THR A 299 -11.43 -12.32 -14.57
C THR A 299 -11.83 -13.17 -13.35
N ASP A 300 -11.25 -14.36 -13.19
CA ASP A 300 -11.50 -15.22 -12.02
C ASP A 300 -10.95 -14.58 -10.74
N PHE A 301 -9.77 -13.97 -10.80
CA PHE A 301 -9.22 -13.21 -9.70
C PHE A 301 -10.08 -11.98 -9.37
N LYS A 302 -10.51 -11.23 -10.39
CA LYS A 302 -11.40 -10.08 -10.21
C LYS A 302 -12.70 -10.48 -9.52
N GLU A 303 -13.32 -11.58 -9.95
CA GLU A 303 -14.52 -12.13 -9.31
C GLU A 303 -14.25 -12.58 -7.86
N SER A 304 -13.09 -13.21 -7.59
CA SER A 304 -12.68 -13.59 -6.23
C SER A 304 -12.59 -12.37 -5.31
N VAL A 305 -11.98 -11.27 -5.77
CA VAL A 305 -11.90 -10.01 -5.02
C VAL A 305 -13.29 -9.42 -4.78
N TYR A 306 -14.15 -9.39 -5.80
CA TYR A 306 -15.53 -8.91 -5.67
C TYR A 306 -16.31 -9.71 -4.61
N ARG A 307 -16.15 -11.03 -4.59
CA ARG A 307 -16.73 -11.90 -3.55
C ARG A 307 -16.12 -11.63 -2.17
N ALA A 308 -14.82 -11.40 -2.08
CA ALA A 308 -14.16 -11.08 -0.81
C ALA A 308 -14.69 -9.79 -0.19
N HIS A 309 -14.93 -8.77 -1.02
CA HIS A 309 -15.48 -7.49 -0.59
C HIS A 309 -17.02 -7.43 -0.61
N ALA A 310 -17.68 -8.54 -0.98
CA ALA A 310 -19.13 -8.65 -1.14
C ALA A 310 -19.71 -7.64 -2.15
N LEU A 311 -18.91 -7.26 -3.15
CA LEU A 311 -19.31 -6.43 -4.27
C LEU A 311 -20.16 -7.28 -5.23
N ASN A 312 -21.32 -6.77 -5.64
CA ASN A 312 -22.28 -7.49 -6.49
C ASN A 312 -22.79 -8.84 -5.93
N HIS A 313 -22.51 -9.12 -4.63
CA HIS A 313 -22.89 -10.36 -3.95
C HIS A 313 -23.74 -10.08 -2.69
N PRO A 314 -25.05 -9.76 -2.81
CA PRO A 314 -25.88 -9.34 -1.68
C PRO A 314 -25.96 -10.40 -0.57
N TRP A 315 -26.00 -11.69 -0.92
CA TRP A 315 -26.05 -12.78 0.07
C TRP A 315 -24.76 -12.91 0.87
N ILE A 316 -23.60 -12.71 0.22
CA ILE A 316 -22.30 -12.70 0.91
C ILE A 316 -22.24 -11.50 1.88
N LYS A 317 -22.77 -10.33 1.46
CA LYS A 317 -22.85 -9.14 2.32
C LYS A 317 -23.72 -9.39 3.55
N ILE A 318 -24.89 -10.03 3.38
CA ILE A 318 -25.79 -10.40 4.48
C ILE A 318 -25.07 -11.37 5.42
N GLY A 319 -24.47 -12.46 4.90
CA GLY A 319 -23.73 -13.43 5.68
C GLY A 319 -22.60 -12.79 6.49
N ARG A 320 -21.83 -11.88 5.88
CA ARG A 320 -20.77 -11.12 6.56
C ARG A 320 -21.32 -10.23 7.69
N SER A 321 -22.45 -9.55 7.45
CA SER A 321 -23.07 -8.72 8.48
C SER A 321 -23.61 -9.55 9.66
N LEU A 322 -24.11 -10.77 9.40
CA LEU A 322 -24.53 -11.70 10.45
C LEU A 322 -23.34 -12.26 11.23
N GLU A 323 -22.24 -12.59 10.54
CA GLU A 323 -20.98 -13.02 11.18
C GLU A 323 -20.42 -11.92 12.09
N GLU A 324 -20.37 -10.68 11.61
CA GLU A 324 -19.92 -9.52 12.39
C GLU A 324 -20.82 -9.29 13.63
N LEU A 325 -22.13 -9.38 13.47
CA LEU A 325 -23.07 -9.29 14.58
C LEU A 325 -22.83 -10.42 15.61
N ALA A 326 -22.72 -11.66 15.14
CA ALA A 326 -22.45 -12.81 16.03
C ALA A 326 -21.11 -12.68 16.77
N ASN A 327 -20.07 -12.20 16.10
CA ASN A 327 -18.77 -11.95 16.71
C ASN A 327 -18.87 -10.84 17.78
N ASN A 328 -19.53 -9.72 17.49
CA ASN A 328 -19.72 -8.63 18.46
C ASN A 328 -20.53 -9.08 19.69
N LEU A 329 -21.58 -9.89 19.49
CA LEU A 329 -22.34 -10.51 20.60
C LEU A 329 -21.45 -11.44 21.44
N ARG A 330 -20.69 -12.32 20.77
CA ARG A 330 -19.80 -13.29 21.44
C ARG A 330 -18.74 -12.63 22.32
N TYR A 331 -18.21 -11.48 21.88
CA TYR A 331 -17.13 -10.76 22.58
C TYR A 331 -17.64 -9.58 23.42
N GLY A 332 -18.97 -9.42 23.59
CA GLY A 332 -19.56 -8.42 24.49
C GLY A 332 -19.50 -6.97 24.01
N HIS A 333 -19.30 -6.73 22.72
CA HIS A 333 -19.26 -5.38 22.12
C HIS A 333 -20.67 -4.84 21.82
N PHE A 334 -21.50 -4.71 22.83
CA PHE A 334 -22.90 -4.26 22.71
C PHE A 334 -23.01 -2.79 22.29
N ASP A 335 -22.03 -1.98 22.60
CA ASP A 335 -21.94 -0.57 22.18
C ASP A 335 -21.81 -0.42 20.65
N VAL A 336 -21.04 -1.30 20.01
CA VAL A 336 -20.89 -1.35 18.54
C VAL A 336 -22.21 -1.73 17.88
N ILE A 337 -22.90 -2.71 18.46
CA ILE A 337 -24.22 -3.16 17.96
C ILE A 337 -25.26 -2.03 18.11
N GLY A 338 -25.29 -1.36 19.28
CA GLY A 338 -26.19 -0.24 19.52
C GLY A 338 -25.98 0.91 18.54
N LYS A 339 -24.70 1.30 18.30
CA LYS A 339 -24.34 2.32 17.29
C LYS A 339 -24.78 1.92 15.88
N ALA A 340 -24.55 0.65 15.48
CA ALA A 340 -24.93 0.15 14.16
C ALA A 340 -26.46 0.19 13.94
N ILE A 341 -27.26 -0.18 14.95
CA ILE A 341 -28.71 -0.10 14.93
C ILE A 341 -29.18 1.37 14.84
N ALA A 342 -28.63 2.24 15.69
CA ALA A 342 -28.97 3.67 15.70
C ALA A 342 -28.68 4.32 14.34
N ASN A 343 -27.55 4.02 13.70
CA ASN A 343 -27.20 4.54 12.38
C ASN A 343 -28.15 4.01 11.28
N ARG A 344 -28.58 2.76 11.37
CA ARG A 344 -29.57 2.21 10.42
C ARG A 344 -30.94 2.89 10.58
N VAL A 345 -31.40 3.08 11.82
CA VAL A 345 -32.65 3.78 12.12
C VAL A 345 -32.62 5.22 11.61
N LYS A 346 -31.53 5.98 11.91
CA LYS A 346 -31.36 7.36 11.38
C LYS A 346 -31.46 7.39 9.85
N LYS A 347 -30.79 6.46 9.16
CA LYS A 347 -30.80 6.38 7.70
C LYS A 347 -32.15 6.04 7.13
N THR A 348 -32.98 5.22 7.83
CA THR A 348 -34.33 4.82 7.40
C THR A 348 -35.34 5.94 7.64
N VAL A 349 -35.16 6.71 8.72
CA VAL A 349 -36.08 7.82 9.11
C VAL A 349 -35.69 9.15 8.44
N GLY A 350 -34.59 9.19 7.64
CA GLY A 350 -34.16 10.40 6.93
C GLY A 350 -33.55 11.47 7.83
N LEU A 351 -33.23 11.16 9.08
CA LEU A 351 -32.55 12.06 10.00
C LEU A 351 -31.02 12.07 9.68
N LYS A 352 -30.51 13.26 9.34
CA LYS A 352 -29.07 13.52 9.15
C LYS A 352 -28.30 13.48 10.46
#